data_94e5c262bfecb683c18da36d36865d83
#
_entry.id   94e5c262bfecb683c18da36d36865d83
#
_cell.length_a   1.000
_cell.length_b   1.000
_cell.length_c   1.000
_cell.angle_alpha   90.00
_cell.angle_beta   90.00
_cell.angle_gamma   90.00
#
_symmetry.space_group_name_H-M   'P 1'
#
loop_
_entity.id
_entity.type
_entity.pdbx_description
1 polymer ?
#
loop_
_entity_poly.entity_id
_entity_poly.type
_entity_poly.pdbx_seq_one_letter_code
_entity_poly.pdbx_strand_id
1 'polypeptide(L)'
;MVLTSIGAAMAWEVIMVSSKHYDIMRKVIPQFINKARFITNGIDLNRWMDVEIKVLYEKGSLTRESLALIKSRLKNELQGLIRSYKPVELSNDSFVVAWVRRMTLYKRPHFVARLIEEGEFNDVIFVLGGKSHPMDKDGLVYMRKFRELHRKYRNVVYVHDYDVNKAKTILKGVDALLFTPFPGWEASGTSFMKAAVNGVPSIASRDGAAVELITDGVNGWLFGSDVRELIDFANDPRGKEIDEREYVEFRAKFAQVYDLYNSDRERFYLISLSAILSFAPRVDIRRVLREYYPDLVKG
;
A
#
# COMPACT_ATOMS: atom_id res chain seq x y z
N MET A 1 6.66 -21.16 -13.01
CA MET A 1 7.21 -20.47 -14.21
C MET A 1 6.76 -21.05 -15.56
N VAL A 2 6.52 -22.36 -15.69
CA VAL A 2 6.10 -22.96 -16.97
C VAL A 2 4.83 -22.31 -17.57
N LEU A 3 3.78 -22.08 -16.75
CA LEU A 3 2.53 -21.45 -17.22
C LEU A 3 2.75 -20.01 -17.70
N THR A 4 3.59 -19.24 -17.02
CA THR A 4 3.94 -17.87 -17.43
C THR A 4 4.65 -17.88 -18.79
N SER A 5 5.59 -18.80 -18.99
CA SER A 5 6.30 -18.95 -20.26
C SER A 5 5.38 -19.39 -21.40
N ILE A 6 4.46 -20.32 -21.14
CA ILE A 6 3.44 -20.74 -22.13
C ILE A 6 2.53 -19.55 -22.49
N GLY A 7 2.01 -18.84 -21.49
CA GLY A 7 1.17 -17.69 -21.73
C GLY A 7 1.90 -16.59 -22.53
N ALA A 8 3.16 -16.30 -22.15
CA ALA A 8 3.98 -15.36 -22.88
C ALA A 8 4.29 -15.81 -24.33
N ALA A 9 4.51 -17.10 -24.57
CA ALA A 9 4.74 -17.63 -25.90
C ALA A 9 3.53 -17.42 -26.83
N MET A 10 2.33 -17.65 -26.31
CA MET A 10 1.07 -17.56 -27.05
C MET A 10 0.55 -16.12 -27.21
N ALA A 11 0.97 -15.21 -26.34
CA ALA A 11 0.51 -13.83 -26.35
C ALA A 11 1.10 -13.04 -27.53
N TRP A 12 0.31 -12.13 -28.07
CA TRP A 12 0.78 -11.14 -29.07
C TRP A 12 1.75 -10.15 -28.43
N GLU A 13 1.42 -9.65 -27.26
CA GLU A 13 2.21 -8.72 -26.48
C GLU A 13 2.22 -9.15 -25.01
N VAL A 14 3.31 -8.86 -24.30
CA VAL A 14 3.46 -9.14 -22.86
C VAL A 14 3.58 -7.81 -22.11
N ILE A 15 2.60 -7.49 -21.26
CA ILE A 15 2.58 -6.22 -20.54
C ILE A 15 2.84 -6.47 -19.05
N MET A 16 3.93 -5.89 -18.53
CA MET A 16 4.23 -5.83 -17.12
C MET A 16 3.55 -4.62 -16.48
N VAL A 17 3.27 -4.71 -15.18
CA VAL A 17 2.39 -3.77 -14.47
C VAL A 17 3.12 -2.73 -13.62
N SER A 18 4.43 -2.67 -13.76
CA SER A 18 5.33 -1.61 -13.25
C SER A 18 6.70 -1.71 -13.93
N SER A 19 7.50 -0.64 -13.87
CA SER A 19 8.87 -0.62 -14.39
C SER A 19 9.74 -1.67 -13.72
N LYS A 20 9.67 -1.78 -12.39
CA LYS A 20 10.42 -2.80 -11.63
C LYS A 20 10.01 -4.23 -12.01
N HIS A 21 8.72 -4.48 -12.20
CA HIS A 21 8.24 -5.78 -12.67
C HIS A 21 8.82 -6.12 -14.05
N TYR A 22 8.90 -5.14 -14.96
CA TYR A 22 9.55 -5.32 -16.26
C TYR A 22 11.03 -5.67 -16.10
N ASP A 23 11.78 -4.95 -15.26
CA ASP A 23 13.20 -5.19 -15.04
C ASP A 23 13.50 -6.59 -14.47
N ILE A 24 12.64 -7.10 -13.63
CA ILE A 24 12.74 -8.46 -13.07
C ILE A 24 12.37 -9.49 -14.14
N MET A 25 11.24 -9.30 -14.82
CA MET A 25 10.73 -10.28 -15.78
C MET A 25 11.61 -10.42 -17.02
N ARG A 26 12.33 -9.38 -17.44
CA ARG A 26 13.32 -9.51 -18.53
C ARG A 26 14.47 -10.47 -18.21
N LYS A 27 14.74 -10.72 -16.92
CA LYS A 27 15.72 -11.72 -16.46
C LYS A 27 15.08 -13.10 -16.32
N VAL A 28 13.79 -13.19 -16.04
CA VAL A 28 13.04 -14.43 -15.82
C VAL A 28 12.58 -15.06 -17.13
N ILE A 29 12.15 -14.23 -18.09
CA ILE A 29 11.67 -14.68 -19.41
C ILE A 29 12.33 -13.89 -20.56
N PRO A 30 13.68 -13.91 -20.65
CA PRO A 30 14.44 -13.06 -21.60
C PRO A 30 14.05 -13.31 -23.07
N GLN A 31 13.60 -14.52 -23.41
CA GLN A 31 13.18 -14.91 -24.76
C GLN A 31 11.93 -14.18 -25.25
N PHE A 32 11.17 -13.51 -24.39
CA PHE A 32 9.95 -12.80 -24.78
C PHE A 32 10.05 -11.27 -24.64
N ILE A 33 11.25 -10.74 -24.35
CA ILE A 33 11.44 -9.33 -24.06
C ILE A 33 11.20 -8.42 -25.30
N ASN A 34 11.41 -8.95 -26.51
CA ASN A 34 11.17 -8.23 -27.76
C ASN A 34 9.69 -7.85 -28.00
N LYS A 35 8.76 -8.53 -27.33
CA LYS A 35 7.33 -8.22 -27.38
C LYS A 35 6.78 -7.79 -26.01
N ALA A 36 7.68 -7.38 -25.11
CA ALA A 36 7.32 -6.96 -23.77
C ALA A 36 7.51 -5.47 -23.58
N ARG A 37 6.57 -4.85 -22.87
CA ARG A 37 6.66 -3.49 -22.33
C ARG A 37 6.04 -3.42 -20.96
N PHE A 38 6.06 -2.28 -20.30
CA PHE A 38 5.29 -2.10 -19.07
C PHE A 38 4.30 -0.94 -19.20
N ILE A 39 3.19 -1.10 -18.50
CA ILE A 39 2.21 -0.06 -18.24
C ILE A 39 1.89 -0.13 -16.75
N THR A 40 2.30 0.89 -16.01
CA THR A 40 2.05 0.92 -14.57
C THR A 40 0.56 0.87 -14.27
N ASN A 41 0.15 -0.02 -13.38
CA ASN A 41 -1.24 -0.20 -12.99
C ASN A 41 -1.87 1.13 -12.54
N GLY A 42 -3.19 1.20 -12.74
CA GLY A 42 -4.01 2.30 -12.27
C GLY A 42 -5.22 1.82 -11.47
N ILE A 43 -5.99 2.78 -11.03
CA ILE A 43 -7.22 2.60 -10.28
C ILE A 43 -8.32 3.52 -10.83
N ASP A 44 -9.57 3.12 -10.66
CA ASP A 44 -10.70 3.99 -10.97
C ASP A 44 -10.85 5.04 -9.86
N LEU A 45 -10.55 6.31 -10.17
CA LEU A 45 -10.67 7.42 -9.22
C LEU A 45 -12.13 7.61 -8.76
N ASN A 46 -13.13 7.38 -9.61
CA ASN A 46 -14.54 7.48 -9.21
C ASN A 46 -14.91 6.46 -8.14
N ARG A 47 -14.26 5.30 -8.16
CA ARG A 47 -14.50 4.23 -7.20
C ARG A 47 -13.75 4.40 -5.90
N TRP A 48 -12.52 4.93 -5.94
CA TRP A 48 -11.60 4.87 -4.81
C TRP A 48 -11.32 6.20 -4.14
N MET A 49 -11.38 7.32 -4.87
CA MET A 49 -11.15 8.65 -4.31
C MET A 49 -12.41 9.14 -3.61
N ASP A 50 -12.27 9.82 -2.50
CA ASP A 50 -13.41 10.49 -1.83
C ASP A 50 -14.01 11.55 -2.75
N VAL A 51 -15.33 11.67 -2.75
CA VAL A 51 -16.05 12.53 -3.68
C VAL A 51 -15.66 14.00 -3.48
N GLU A 52 -15.52 14.47 -2.25
CA GLU A 52 -15.16 15.84 -1.94
C GLU A 52 -13.72 16.16 -2.33
N ILE A 53 -12.78 15.24 -2.02
CA ILE A 53 -11.39 15.34 -2.48
C ILE A 53 -11.34 15.43 -4.01
N LYS A 54 -12.09 14.56 -4.70
CA LYS A 54 -12.13 14.51 -6.16
C LYS A 54 -12.63 15.82 -6.76
N VAL A 55 -13.73 16.37 -6.24
CA VAL A 55 -14.31 17.63 -6.72
C VAL A 55 -13.33 18.80 -6.54
N LEU A 56 -12.69 18.90 -5.38
CA LEU A 56 -11.70 19.95 -5.13
C LEU A 56 -10.44 19.77 -5.97
N TYR A 57 -9.99 18.54 -6.16
CA TYR A 57 -8.86 18.21 -7.03
C TYR A 57 -9.14 18.59 -8.50
N GLU A 58 -10.28 18.21 -9.05
CA GLU A 58 -10.67 18.51 -10.43
C GLU A 58 -10.85 20.02 -10.70
N LYS A 59 -11.24 20.78 -9.66
CA LYS A 59 -11.33 22.26 -9.71
C LYS A 59 -9.99 22.95 -9.48
N GLY A 60 -8.91 22.23 -9.14
CA GLY A 60 -7.63 22.82 -8.78
C GLY A 60 -7.66 23.65 -7.47
N SER A 61 -8.65 23.39 -6.61
CA SER A 61 -8.89 24.15 -5.37
C SER A 61 -8.64 23.34 -4.09
N LEU A 62 -8.07 22.13 -4.21
CA LEU A 62 -7.71 21.31 -3.06
C LEU A 62 -6.50 21.93 -2.34
N THR A 63 -6.69 22.31 -1.07
CA THR A 63 -5.64 22.87 -0.21
C THR A 63 -5.38 21.96 0.97
N ARG A 64 -4.29 22.22 1.72
CA ARG A 64 -3.97 21.55 2.97
C ARG A 64 -5.12 21.65 3.98
N GLU A 65 -5.68 22.85 4.13
CA GLU A 65 -6.75 23.16 5.09
C GLU A 65 -8.03 22.39 4.75
N SER A 66 -8.46 22.42 3.48
CA SER A 66 -9.64 21.66 3.04
C SER A 66 -9.40 20.15 3.20
N LEU A 67 -8.20 19.67 2.91
CA LEU A 67 -7.85 18.26 3.11
C LEU A 67 -7.91 17.86 4.59
N ALA A 68 -7.41 18.70 5.51
CA ALA A 68 -7.45 18.42 6.94
C ALA A 68 -8.90 18.27 7.46
N LEU A 69 -9.81 19.11 7.00
CA LEU A 69 -11.24 19.03 7.33
C LEU A 69 -11.86 17.73 6.79
N ILE A 70 -11.59 17.41 5.53
CA ILE A 70 -12.10 16.16 4.93
C ILE A 70 -11.53 14.94 5.66
N LYS A 71 -10.23 14.94 6.00
CA LYS A 71 -9.61 13.84 6.74
C LYS A 71 -10.22 13.63 8.13
N SER A 72 -10.61 14.71 8.81
CA SER A 72 -11.35 14.60 10.09
C SER A 72 -12.69 13.88 9.91
N ARG A 73 -13.47 14.23 8.87
CA ARG A 73 -14.72 13.52 8.54
C ARG A 73 -14.48 12.04 8.23
N LEU A 74 -13.49 11.75 7.37
CA LEU A 74 -13.16 10.37 6.98
C LEU A 74 -12.64 9.53 8.16
N LYS A 75 -11.93 10.14 9.11
CA LYS A 75 -11.51 9.49 10.35
C LYS A 75 -12.73 9.16 11.24
N ASN A 76 -13.73 10.03 11.29
CA ASN A 76 -14.99 9.75 12.00
C ASN A 76 -15.79 8.60 11.37
N GLU A 77 -15.80 8.49 10.03
CA GLU A 77 -16.38 7.34 9.34
C GLU A 77 -15.62 6.04 9.68
N LEU A 78 -14.29 6.10 9.71
CA LEU A 78 -13.44 4.98 10.14
C LEU A 78 -13.70 4.61 11.61
N GLN A 79 -13.92 5.59 12.49
CA GLN A 79 -14.30 5.34 13.89
C GLN A 79 -15.55 4.47 13.99
N GLY A 80 -16.58 4.74 13.17
CA GLY A 80 -17.80 3.91 13.11
C GLY A 80 -17.49 2.46 12.74
N LEU A 81 -16.59 2.24 11.76
CA LEU A 81 -16.14 0.91 11.40
C LEU A 81 -15.35 0.24 12.52
N ILE A 82 -14.39 0.94 13.15
CA ILE A 82 -13.55 0.41 14.21
C ILE A 82 -14.42 -0.06 15.40
N ARG A 83 -15.40 0.73 15.82
CA ARG A 83 -16.29 0.40 16.92
C ARG A 83 -17.06 -0.91 16.73
N SER A 84 -17.34 -1.30 15.48
CA SER A 84 -18.02 -2.58 15.21
C SER A 84 -17.14 -3.81 15.47
N TYR A 85 -15.82 -3.62 15.62
CA TYR A 85 -14.86 -4.70 15.93
C TYR A 85 -14.29 -4.60 17.34
N LYS A 86 -14.11 -3.38 17.84
CA LYS A 86 -13.47 -3.13 19.13
C LYS A 86 -13.85 -1.73 19.65
N PRO A 87 -14.11 -1.57 20.96
CA PRO A 87 -14.43 -0.26 21.57
C PRO A 87 -13.15 0.60 21.74
N VAL A 88 -12.54 1.00 20.60
CA VAL A 88 -11.41 1.91 20.56
C VAL A 88 -11.91 3.26 20.08
N GLU A 89 -11.60 4.30 20.84
CA GLU A 89 -11.96 5.67 20.47
C GLU A 89 -10.81 6.35 19.73
N LEU A 90 -11.14 7.01 18.61
CA LEU A 90 -10.22 7.85 17.87
C LEU A 90 -10.46 9.32 18.25
N SER A 91 -9.40 10.04 18.54
CA SER A 91 -9.39 11.51 18.52
C SER A 91 -8.84 12.02 17.20
N ASN A 92 -8.97 13.31 16.95
CA ASN A 92 -8.32 13.94 15.80
C ASN A 92 -6.79 13.83 15.86
N ASP A 93 -6.24 13.69 17.07
CA ASP A 93 -4.79 13.57 17.28
C ASP A 93 -4.29 12.12 17.24
N SER A 94 -5.18 11.13 17.26
CA SER A 94 -4.80 9.73 17.15
C SER A 94 -4.08 9.47 15.82
N PHE A 95 -2.87 8.90 15.87
CA PHE A 95 -2.20 8.41 14.68
C PHE A 95 -2.74 7.01 14.34
N VAL A 96 -3.43 6.91 13.21
CA VAL A 96 -4.08 5.66 12.77
C VAL A 96 -3.37 5.13 11.54
N VAL A 97 -2.82 3.93 11.64
CA VAL A 97 -2.12 3.28 10.53
C VAL A 97 -2.78 1.98 10.12
N ALA A 98 -2.74 1.65 8.85
CA ALA A 98 -3.32 0.41 8.36
C ALA A 98 -2.31 -0.51 7.69
N TRP A 99 -2.45 -1.81 7.93
CA TRP A 99 -1.92 -2.87 7.09
C TRP A 99 -3.10 -3.70 6.58
N VAL A 100 -3.56 -3.42 5.34
CA VAL A 100 -4.80 -4.01 4.79
C VAL A 100 -4.56 -4.49 3.36
N ARG A 101 -4.45 -5.82 3.22
CA ARG A 101 -4.16 -6.46 1.92
C ARG A 101 -4.34 -7.97 2.00
N ARG A 102 -4.26 -8.69 0.85
CA ARG A 102 -4.28 -10.15 0.86
C ARG A 102 -3.20 -10.68 1.80
N MET A 103 -3.58 -11.60 2.67
CA MET A 103 -2.68 -12.21 3.64
C MET A 103 -1.86 -13.30 2.94
N THR A 104 -0.55 -13.09 2.77
CA THR A 104 0.40 -14.04 2.20
C THR A 104 1.81 -13.63 2.64
N LEU A 105 2.72 -14.60 2.73
CA LEU A 105 4.02 -14.43 3.37
C LEU A 105 4.87 -13.31 2.74
N TYR A 106 4.97 -13.25 1.41
CA TYR A 106 5.79 -12.24 0.74
C TYR A 106 5.33 -10.79 1.00
N LYS A 107 4.10 -10.58 1.47
CA LYS A 107 3.61 -9.26 1.86
C LYS A 107 4.04 -8.83 3.26
N ARG A 108 4.79 -9.67 3.91
CA ARG A 108 5.44 -9.46 5.22
C ARG A 108 4.50 -8.96 6.32
N PRO A 109 3.38 -9.66 6.58
CA PRO A 109 2.51 -9.31 7.71
C PRO A 109 3.23 -9.38 9.06
N HIS A 110 4.34 -10.12 9.14
CA HIS A 110 5.18 -10.19 10.34
C HIS A 110 5.87 -8.87 10.69
N PHE A 111 6.10 -7.97 9.73
CA PHE A 111 6.67 -6.65 10.03
C PHE A 111 5.77 -5.85 10.95
N VAL A 112 4.48 -5.74 10.62
CA VAL A 112 3.53 -5.03 11.48
C VAL A 112 3.24 -5.79 12.76
N ALA A 113 3.23 -7.14 12.73
CA ALA A 113 3.04 -7.94 13.93
C ALA A 113 4.19 -7.73 14.93
N ARG A 114 5.44 -7.77 14.47
CA ARG A 114 6.64 -7.54 15.26
C ARG A 114 6.68 -6.11 15.80
N LEU A 115 6.38 -5.10 15.00
CA LEU A 115 6.30 -3.70 15.42
C LEU A 115 5.32 -3.50 16.58
N ILE A 116 4.14 -4.14 16.52
CA ILE A 116 3.14 -4.10 17.59
C ILE A 116 3.66 -4.81 18.84
N GLU A 117 4.30 -5.97 18.69
CA GLU A 117 4.79 -6.78 19.82
C GLU A 117 5.98 -6.16 20.56
N GLU A 118 6.79 -5.34 19.88
CA GLU A 118 7.85 -4.57 20.50
C GLU A 118 7.33 -3.50 21.47
N GLY A 119 6.05 -3.07 21.31
CA GLY A 119 5.33 -2.25 22.30
C GLY A 119 5.81 -0.79 22.42
N GLU A 120 6.57 -0.29 21.46
CA GLU A 120 7.09 1.07 21.47
C GLU A 120 6.02 2.12 21.10
N PHE A 121 5.05 1.74 20.28
CA PHE A 121 4.02 2.63 19.72
C PHE A 121 2.62 2.30 20.26
N ASN A 122 2.46 2.35 21.58
CA ASN A 122 1.22 1.93 22.25
C ASN A 122 0.05 2.91 22.07
N ASP A 123 0.29 4.14 21.66
CA ASP A 123 -0.68 5.18 21.36
C ASP A 123 -1.09 5.21 19.88
N VAL A 124 -0.35 4.53 19.00
CA VAL A 124 -0.72 4.34 17.60
C VAL A 124 -1.87 3.34 17.48
N ILE A 125 -2.89 3.67 16.70
CA ILE A 125 -3.98 2.73 16.41
C ILE A 125 -3.64 1.94 15.14
N PHE A 126 -3.51 0.63 15.27
CA PHE A 126 -3.22 -0.28 14.15
C PHE A 126 -4.50 -0.92 13.63
N VAL A 127 -4.87 -0.62 12.38
CA VAL A 127 -5.98 -1.25 11.68
C VAL A 127 -5.43 -2.33 10.75
N LEU A 128 -5.66 -3.58 11.12
CA LEU A 128 -5.20 -4.74 10.38
C LEU A 128 -6.36 -5.37 9.61
N GLY A 129 -6.13 -5.78 8.36
CA GLY A 129 -7.18 -6.41 7.57
C GLY A 129 -6.63 -7.22 6.41
N GLY A 130 -7.41 -8.19 5.98
CA GLY A 130 -7.06 -9.02 4.84
C GLY A 130 -7.54 -10.46 5.03
N LYS A 131 -7.62 -11.15 3.91
CA LYS A 131 -7.96 -12.58 3.86
C LYS A 131 -6.84 -13.34 3.16
N SER A 132 -6.60 -14.55 3.63
CA SER A 132 -5.74 -15.51 2.95
C SER A 132 -6.55 -16.36 1.97
N HIS A 133 -5.88 -16.88 0.95
CA HIS A 133 -6.46 -17.98 0.19
C HIS A 133 -6.57 -19.23 1.11
N PRO A 134 -7.64 -20.03 1.02
CA PRO A 134 -7.82 -21.20 1.88
C PRO A 134 -6.66 -22.20 1.86
N MET A 135 -5.94 -22.27 0.75
CA MET A 135 -4.78 -23.17 0.57
C MET A 135 -3.44 -22.52 0.96
N ASP A 136 -3.41 -21.24 1.31
CA ASP A 136 -2.21 -20.54 1.75
C ASP A 136 -2.03 -20.70 3.26
N LYS A 137 -1.25 -21.72 3.66
CA LYS A 137 -1.02 -22.08 5.06
C LYS A 137 -0.38 -20.93 5.85
N ASP A 138 0.58 -20.24 5.26
CA ASP A 138 1.27 -19.12 5.91
C ASP A 138 0.33 -17.93 6.12
N GLY A 139 -0.47 -17.62 5.12
CA GLY A 139 -1.49 -16.59 5.25
C GLY A 139 -2.51 -16.90 6.36
N LEU A 140 -2.91 -18.17 6.52
CA LEU A 140 -3.80 -18.60 7.61
C LEU A 140 -3.13 -18.47 8.98
N VAL A 141 -1.81 -18.71 9.10
CA VAL A 141 -1.05 -18.48 10.33
C VAL A 141 -1.13 -16.99 10.72
N TYR A 142 -0.92 -16.08 9.77
CA TYR A 142 -0.97 -14.64 10.06
C TYR A 142 -2.39 -14.14 10.33
N MET A 143 -3.42 -14.72 9.75
CA MET A 143 -4.81 -14.41 10.15
C MET A 143 -5.06 -14.75 11.65
N ARG A 144 -4.53 -15.89 12.12
CA ARG A 144 -4.58 -16.24 13.56
C ARG A 144 -3.77 -15.26 14.39
N LYS A 145 -2.55 -14.94 13.98
CA LYS A 145 -1.68 -13.96 14.65
C LYS A 145 -2.35 -12.59 14.80
N PHE A 146 -2.97 -12.08 13.74
CA PHE A 146 -3.69 -10.79 13.81
C PHE A 146 -4.89 -10.83 14.76
N ARG A 147 -5.58 -11.97 14.84
CA ARG A 147 -6.65 -12.16 15.83
C ARG A 147 -6.12 -12.17 17.27
N GLU A 148 -4.94 -12.77 17.50
CA GLU A 148 -4.26 -12.75 18.80
C GLU A 148 -3.84 -11.32 19.18
N LEU A 149 -3.22 -10.58 18.27
CA LEU A 149 -2.84 -9.18 18.48
C LEU A 149 -4.06 -8.31 18.79
N HIS A 150 -5.16 -8.48 18.08
CA HIS A 150 -6.41 -7.80 18.33
C HIS A 150 -6.95 -8.06 19.75
N ARG A 151 -6.84 -9.29 20.25
CA ARG A 151 -7.27 -9.63 21.61
C ARG A 151 -6.33 -9.08 22.67
N LYS A 152 -5.02 -9.12 22.42
CA LYS A 152 -3.98 -8.79 23.40
C LYS A 152 -3.77 -7.28 23.57
N TYR A 153 -3.76 -6.52 22.47
CA TYR A 153 -3.40 -5.10 22.47
C TYR A 153 -4.62 -4.21 22.25
N ARG A 154 -4.86 -3.25 23.18
CA ARG A 154 -6.03 -2.35 23.13
C ARG A 154 -6.07 -1.52 21.83
N ASN A 155 -4.93 -1.09 21.34
CA ASN A 155 -4.75 -0.22 20.18
C ASN A 155 -4.70 -0.97 18.82
N VAL A 156 -4.97 -2.29 18.80
CA VAL A 156 -4.96 -3.10 17.58
C VAL A 156 -6.37 -3.55 17.24
N VAL A 157 -6.80 -3.24 16.02
CA VAL A 157 -8.12 -3.61 15.48
C VAL A 157 -7.93 -4.50 14.25
N TYR A 158 -8.39 -5.76 14.31
CA TYR A 158 -8.37 -6.67 13.18
C TYR A 158 -9.75 -6.81 12.53
N VAL A 159 -9.87 -6.33 11.31
CA VAL A 159 -11.07 -6.42 10.47
C VAL A 159 -11.03 -7.78 9.75
N HIS A 160 -11.57 -8.80 10.42
CA HIS A 160 -11.42 -10.21 10.01
C HIS A 160 -12.27 -10.59 8.79
N ASP A 161 -13.35 -9.89 8.53
CA ASP A 161 -14.24 -10.07 7.38
C ASP A 161 -13.98 -9.04 6.27
N TYR A 162 -12.74 -8.56 6.17
CA TYR A 162 -12.29 -7.55 5.22
C TYR A 162 -12.82 -7.77 3.80
N ASP A 163 -13.39 -6.73 3.23
CA ASP A 163 -13.95 -6.69 1.88
C ASP A 163 -13.68 -5.32 1.21
N VAL A 164 -14.22 -5.12 0.00
CA VAL A 164 -14.00 -3.91 -0.78
C VAL A 164 -14.62 -2.65 -0.16
N ASN A 165 -15.73 -2.78 0.57
CA ASN A 165 -16.39 -1.63 1.20
C ASN A 165 -15.61 -1.18 2.44
N LYS A 166 -15.20 -2.15 3.28
CA LYS A 166 -14.30 -1.87 4.42
C LYS A 166 -12.95 -1.32 3.96
N ALA A 167 -12.41 -1.84 2.83
CA ALA A 167 -11.22 -1.29 2.22
C ALA A 167 -11.35 0.20 1.89
N LYS A 168 -12.48 0.63 1.32
CA LYS A 168 -12.73 2.05 1.00
C LYS A 168 -12.70 2.91 2.26
N THR A 169 -13.43 2.52 3.31
CA THR A 169 -13.46 3.26 4.57
C THR A 169 -12.08 3.35 5.21
N ILE A 170 -11.35 2.23 5.28
CA ILE A 170 -10.02 2.18 5.91
C ILE A 170 -9.02 3.03 5.11
N LEU A 171 -8.91 2.82 3.78
CA LEU A 171 -7.92 3.52 2.95
C LEU A 171 -8.17 5.02 2.77
N LYS A 172 -9.34 5.50 3.17
CA LYS A 172 -9.66 6.94 3.24
C LYS A 172 -9.41 7.52 4.63
N GLY A 173 -9.75 6.76 5.67
CA GLY A 173 -9.83 7.27 7.04
C GLY A 173 -8.54 7.18 7.85
N VAL A 174 -7.61 6.28 7.51
CA VAL A 174 -6.32 6.18 8.21
C VAL A 174 -5.37 7.31 7.84
N ASP A 175 -4.33 7.52 8.64
CA ASP A 175 -3.34 8.56 8.40
C ASP A 175 -2.19 8.05 7.52
N ALA A 176 -1.76 6.78 7.69
CA ALA A 176 -0.74 6.18 6.85
C ALA A 176 -1.04 4.71 6.53
N LEU A 177 -0.55 4.24 5.38
CA LEU A 177 -0.64 2.84 4.97
C LEU A 177 0.73 2.17 5.05
N LEU A 178 0.79 0.98 5.66
CA LEU A 178 1.97 0.13 5.67
C LEU A 178 1.97 -0.81 4.47
N PHE A 179 2.92 -0.61 3.56
CA PHE A 179 3.06 -1.40 2.33
C PHE A 179 4.42 -2.10 2.34
N THR A 180 4.45 -3.35 2.81
CA THR A 180 5.65 -4.07 3.21
C THR A 180 6.00 -5.31 2.38
N PRO A 181 5.77 -5.39 1.05
CA PRO A 181 6.13 -6.60 0.31
C PRO A 181 7.65 -6.85 0.33
N PHE A 182 8.04 -8.12 0.25
CA PHE A 182 9.43 -8.51 0.04
C PHE A 182 9.91 -8.02 -1.34
N PRO A 183 11.10 -7.39 -1.45
CA PRO A 183 11.54 -6.78 -2.69
C PRO A 183 11.67 -7.81 -3.82
N GLY A 184 11.12 -7.46 -4.99
CA GLY A 184 11.09 -8.29 -6.18
C GLY A 184 9.84 -9.15 -6.35
N TRP A 185 8.94 -9.22 -5.36
CA TRP A 185 7.75 -10.08 -5.39
C TRP A 185 6.43 -9.38 -5.67
N GLU A 186 6.33 -8.09 -5.39
CA GLU A 186 5.14 -7.32 -5.73
C GLU A 186 5.25 -6.78 -7.16
N ALA A 187 4.43 -7.29 -8.05
CA ALA A 187 4.46 -6.85 -9.45
C ALA A 187 4.10 -5.36 -9.62
N SER A 188 3.17 -4.84 -8.83
CA SER A 188 2.76 -3.44 -8.85
C SER A 188 2.27 -2.98 -7.48
N GLY A 189 1.19 -3.60 -6.97
CA GLY A 189 0.45 -3.14 -5.80
C GLY A 189 -0.49 -1.98 -6.15
N THR A 190 -1.73 -2.04 -5.65
CA THR A 190 -2.71 -0.97 -5.87
C THR A 190 -3.28 -0.41 -4.57
N SER A 191 -2.98 -1.02 -3.42
CA SER A 191 -3.50 -0.53 -2.13
C SER A 191 -2.94 0.83 -1.77
N PHE A 192 -1.65 1.06 -1.97
CA PHE A 192 -1.01 2.34 -1.72
C PHE A 192 -1.47 3.43 -2.69
N MET A 193 -1.80 3.09 -3.95
CA MET A 193 -2.39 4.02 -4.92
C MET A 193 -3.77 4.50 -4.43
N LYS A 194 -4.61 3.55 -3.96
CA LYS A 194 -5.96 3.84 -3.42
C LYS A 194 -5.91 4.67 -2.15
N ALA A 195 -4.90 4.47 -1.33
CA ALA A 195 -4.63 5.26 -0.13
C ALA A 195 -4.16 6.68 -0.50
N ALA A 196 -3.15 6.79 -1.37
CA ALA A 196 -2.52 8.05 -1.75
C ALA A 196 -3.52 9.06 -2.35
N VAL A 197 -4.45 8.63 -3.22
CA VAL A 197 -5.47 9.51 -3.81
C VAL A 197 -6.49 10.03 -2.78
N ASN A 198 -6.43 9.55 -1.54
CA ASN A 198 -7.24 10.03 -0.41
C ASN A 198 -6.39 10.74 0.66
N GLY A 199 -5.19 11.18 0.32
CA GLY A 199 -4.29 11.83 1.27
C GLY A 199 -3.77 10.89 2.37
N VAL A 200 -3.61 9.62 2.06
CA VAL A 200 -3.02 8.61 2.95
C VAL A 200 -1.69 8.19 2.35
N PRO A 201 -0.58 8.86 2.71
CA PRO A 201 0.75 8.47 2.27
C PRO A 201 1.13 7.10 2.81
N SER A 202 2.02 6.41 2.12
CA SER A 202 2.44 5.05 2.51
C SER A 202 3.86 5.01 3.03
N ILE A 203 4.11 4.18 4.05
CA ILE A 203 5.44 3.70 4.41
C ILE A 203 5.62 2.39 3.64
N ALA A 204 6.41 2.42 2.57
CA ALA A 204 6.46 1.36 1.56
C ALA A 204 7.86 0.79 1.39
N SER A 205 7.97 -0.53 1.25
CA SER A 205 9.20 -1.14 0.74
C SER A 205 9.45 -0.71 -0.72
N ARG A 206 10.72 -0.70 -1.13
CA ARG A 206 11.13 -0.37 -2.52
C ARG A 206 10.75 -1.51 -3.47
N ASP A 207 9.45 -1.76 -3.65
CA ASP A 207 8.95 -2.82 -4.51
C ASP A 207 7.72 -2.45 -5.32
N GLY A 208 7.48 -3.18 -6.40
CA GLY A 208 6.39 -2.93 -7.33
C GLY A 208 6.41 -1.51 -7.90
N ALA A 209 5.23 -0.92 -8.06
CA ALA A 209 5.09 0.45 -8.54
C ALA A 209 5.43 1.52 -7.48
N ALA A 210 5.71 1.14 -6.23
CA ALA A 210 6.07 2.12 -5.20
C ALA A 210 7.39 2.84 -5.53
N VAL A 211 8.37 2.15 -6.13
CA VAL A 211 9.65 2.75 -6.53
C VAL A 211 9.54 3.84 -7.60
N GLU A 212 8.49 3.82 -8.40
CA GLU A 212 8.28 4.82 -9.45
C GLU A 212 7.25 5.90 -9.07
N LEU A 213 6.36 5.61 -8.11
CA LEU A 213 5.28 6.52 -7.72
C LEU A 213 5.58 7.30 -6.45
N ILE A 214 6.36 6.75 -5.53
CA ILE A 214 6.71 7.39 -4.26
C ILE A 214 8.06 8.09 -4.37
N THR A 215 8.08 9.37 -4.02
CA THR A 215 9.28 10.16 -3.75
C THR A 215 9.41 10.29 -2.23
N ASP A 216 10.49 9.72 -1.66
CA ASP A 216 10.70 9.62 -0.20
C ASP A 216 10.65 10.99 0.48
N GLY A 217 9.81 11.11 1.51
CA GLY A 217 9.60 12.34 2.27
C GLY A 217 8.77 13.43 1.57
N VAL A 218 8.29 13.20 0.33
CA VAL A 218 7.53 14.17 -0.46
C VAL A 218 6.05 13.78 -0.59
N ASN A 219 5.77 12.52 -0.96
CA ASN A 219 4.41 12.02 -1.14
C ASN A 219 4.19 10.64 -0.49
N GLY A 220 5.11 10.23 0.36
CA GLY A 220 5.17 8.97 1.08
C GLY A 220 6.60 8.69 1.52
N TRP A 221 6.85 7.51 2.05
CA TRP A 221 8.17 7.12 2.56
C TRP A 221 8.57 5.75 2.05
N LEU A 222 9.84 5.61 1.74
CA LEU A 222 10.43 4.39 1.23
C LEU A 222 11.46 3.83 2.21
N PHE A 223 11.45 2.50 2.39
CA PHE A 223 12.47 1.76 3.12
C PHE A 223 12.95 0.56 2.30
N GLY A 224 14.04 -0.03 2.72
CA GLY A 224 14.61 -1.23 2.11
C GLY A 224 15.37 -0.99 0.82
N SER A 225 15.88 -2.06 0.25
CA SER A 225 16.74 -2.08 -0.93
C SER A 225 15.93 -2.19 -2.22
N ASP A 226 16.38 -1.54 -3.28
CA ASP A 226 15.79 -1.73 -4.64
C ASP A 226 16.37 -2.99 -5.30
N VAL A 227 16.01 -4.16 -4.77
CA VAL A 227 16.39 -5.46 -5.35
C VAL A 227 15.62 -5.69 -6.65
N ARG A 228 16.34 -5.89 -7.76
CA ARG A 228 15.77 -6.11 -9.11
C ARG A 228 16.04 -7.52 -9.61
N GLU A 229 15.84 -8.50 -8.73
CA GLU A 229 15.87 -9.92 -9.04
C GLU A 229 14.80 -10.65 -8.22
N LEU A 230 14.41 -11.85 -8.67
CA LEU A 230 13.48 -12.69 -7.95
C LEU A 230 14.26 -13.61 -7.01
N ILE A 231 14.36 -13.23 -5.75
CA ILE A 231 14.98 -14.05 -4.69
C ILE A 231 13.91 -14.95 -4.09
N ASP A 232 14.19 -16.23 -3.96
CA ASP A 232 13.33 -17.15 -3.18
C ASP A 232 13.51 -16.85 -1.68
N PHE A 233 12.72 -15.89 -1.18
CA PHE A 233 12.82 -15.40 0.19
C PHE A 233 12.59 -16.48 1.26
N ALA A 234 11.99 -17.62 0.90
CA ALA A 234 11.73 -18.72 1.82
C ALA A 234 12.91 -19.70 1.93
N ASN A 235 13.64 -19.92 0.82
CA ASN A 235 14.67 -20.95 0.74
C ASN A 235 16.09 -20.41 0.48
N ASP A 236 16.24 -19.19 -0.06
CA ASP A 236 17.53 -18.53 -0.24
C ASP A 236 17.99 -17.88 1.08
N PRO A 237 19.18 -18.17 1.60
CA PRO A 237 19.71 -17.53 2.81
C PRO A 237 19.68 -16.00 2.78
N ARG A 238 19.86 -15.38 1.60
CA ARG A 238 19.76 -13.93 1.40
C ARG A 238 18.38 -13.40 1.74
N GLY A 239 17.34 -14.22 1.57
CA GLY A 239 15.96 -13.81 1.88
C GLY A 239 15.79 -13.41 3.34
N LYS A 240 16.31 -14.21 4.25
CA LYS A 240 16.26 -13.95 5.70
C LYS A 240 17.11 -12.74 6.10
N GLU A 241 18.30 -12.59 5.51
CA GLU A 241 19.19 -11.44 5.77
C GLU A 241 18.54 -10.13 5.33
N ILE A 242 17.95 -10.11 4.12
CA ILE A 242 17.21 -8.95 3.59
C ILE A 242 16.04 -8.62 4.51
N ASP A 243 15.28 -9.62 4.94
CA ASP A 243 14.09 -9.45 5.77
C ASP A 243 14.43 -8.78 7.12
N GLU A 244 15.45 -9.27 7.82
CA GLU A 244 15.88 -8.68 9.10
C GLU A 244 16.44 -7.27 8.94
N ARG A 245 17.29 -7.02 7.94
CA ARG A 245 17.81 -5.69 7.66
C ARG A 245 16.70 -4.70 7.33
N GLU A 246 15.79 -5.09 6.45
CA GLU A 246 14.68 -4.21 6.03
C GLU A 246 13.64 -4.01 7.13
N TYR A 247 13.51 -4.95 8.08
CA TYR A 247 12.70 -4.71 9.26
C TYR A 247 13.25 -3.56 10.11
N VAL A 248 14.56 -3.51 10.33
CA VAL A 248 15.22 -2.41 11.07
C VAL A 248 14.99 -1.08 10.36
N GLU A 249 15.14 -1.03 9.04
CA GLU A 249 14.87 0.19 8.25
C GLU A 249 13.38 0.58 8.29
N PHE A 250 12.48 -0.38 8.19
CA PHE A 250 11.04 -0.16 8.31
C PHE A 250 10.66 0.46 9.67
N ARG A 251 11.18 -0.11 10.76
CA ARG A 251 10.93 0.39 12.11
C ARG A 251 11.45 1.82 12.29
N ALA A 252 12.68 2.09 11.83
CA ALA A 252 13.25 3.44 11.88
C ALA A 252 12.45 4.44 11.05
N LYS A 253 11.99 4.04 9.85
CA LYS A 253 11.14 4.89 9.01
C LYS A 253 9.77 5.11 9.63
N PHE A 254 9.20 4.09 10.27
CA PHE A 254 7.94 4.22 11.01
C PHE A 254 8.06 5.22 12.16
N ALA A 255 9.12 5.13 12.98
CA ALA A 255 9.40 6.08 14.05
C ALA A 255 9.52 7.52 13.53
N GLN A 256 10.25 7.74 12.44
CA GLN A 256 10.38 9.04 11.79
C GLN A 256 9.02 9.63 11.38
N VAL A 257 8.13 8.80 10.83
CA VAL A 257 6.78 9.23 10.39
C VAL A 257 5.88 9.50 11.59
N TYR A 258 5.97 8.68 12.63
CA TYR A 258 5.26 8.87 13.88
C TYR A 258 5.67 10.19 14.56
N ASP A 259 6.96 10.47 14.65
CA ASP A 259 7.47 11.73 15.20
C ASP A 259 7.01 12.94 14.37
N LEU A 260 7.06 12.85 13.04
CA LEU A 260 6.56 13.89 12.16
C LEU A 260 5.07 14.16 12.37
N TYR A 261 4.26 13.10 12.49
CA TYR A 261 2.82 13.23 12.72
C TYR A 261 2.50 13.95 14.03
N ASN A 262 3.27 13.71 15.08
CA ASN A 262 3.06 14.29 16.39
C ASN A 262 3.68 15.68 16.55
N SER A 263 4.82 15.95 15.93
CA SER A 263 5.57 17.20 16.12
C SER A 263 5.29 18.27 15.05
N ASP A 264 4.96 17.88 13.81
CA ASP A 264 4.73 18.80 12.68
C ASP A 264 3.57 18.30 11.79
N ARG A 265 2.37 18.46 12.31
CA ARG A 265 1.13 18.04 11.64
C ARG A 265 0.90 18.78 10.32
N GLU A 266 1.36 20.02 10.22
CA GLU A 266 1.24 20.79 8.98
C GLU A 266 2.05 20.18 7.86
N ARG A 267 3.30 19.85 8.13
CA ARG A 267 4.17 19.17 7.16
C ARG A 267 3.63 17.78 6.79
N PHE A 268 3.07 17.04 7.74
CA PHE A 268 2.42 15.75 7.46
C PHE A 268 1.27 15.94 6.46
N TYR A 269 0.40 16.94 6.64
CA TYR A 269 -0.68 17.21 5.70
C TYR A 269 -0.21 17.75 4.34
N LEU A 270 0.94 18.43 4.27
CA LEU A 270 1.55 18.79 2.99
C LEU A 270 2.00 17.54 2.22
N ILE A 271 2.57 16.55 2.88
CA ILE A 271 2.91 15.25 2.28
C ILE A 271 1.65 14.51 1.83
N SER A 272 0.59 14.54 2.65
CA SER A 272 -0.72 13.98 2.30
C SER A 272 -1.34 14.63 1.07
N LEU A 273 -1.27 15.96 0.94
CA LEU A 273 -1.70 16.69 -0.24
C LEU A 273 -0.85 16.33 -1.47
N SER A 274 0.48 16.32 -1.30
CA SER A 274 1.42 15.91 -2.35
C SER A 274 1.15 14.48 -2.86
N ALA A 275 0.73 13.57 -1.97
CA ALA A 275 0.33 12.23 -2.36
C ALA A 275 -0.87 12.27 -3.33
N ILE A 276 -1.91 13.05 -3.03
CA ILE A 276 -3.06 13.19 -3.93
C ILE A 276 -2.63 13.77 -5.28
N LEU A 277 -1.95 14.91 -5.26
CA LEU A 277 -1.62 15.68 -6.46
C LEU A 277 -0.66 14.93 -7.40
N SER A 278 0.27 14.15 -6.84
CA SER A 278 1.24 13.39 -7.63
C SER A 278 0.70 12.04 -8.11
N PHE A 279 -0.16 11.38 -7.32
CA PHE A 279 -0.68 10.06 -7.67
C PHE A 279 -1.87 10.14 -8.62
N ALA A 280 -2.85 11.02 -8.38
CA ALA A 280 -4.09 11.04 -9.13
C ALA A 280 -3.89 11.03 -10.66
N PRO A 281 -3.03 11.88 -11.28
CA PRO A 281 -2.83 11.86 -12.73
C PRO A 281 -2.08 10.61 -13.22
N ARG A 282 -1.22 10.01 -12.36
CA ARG A 282 -0.37 8.87 -12.72
C ARG A 282 -1.07 7.52 -12.54
N VAL A 283 -2.07 7.43 -11.67
CA VAL A 283 -2.77 6.17 -11.36
C VAL A 283 -4.20 6.13 -11.89
N ASP A 284 -4.69 7.15 -12.58
CA ASP A 284 -6.02 7.15 -13.19
C ASP A 284 -6.12 6.03 -14.24
N ILE A 285 -7.14 5.18 -14.11
CA ILE A 285 -7.39 4.09 -15.05
C ILE A 285 -7.56 4.58 -16.49
N ARG A 286 -8.02 5.82 -16.70
CA ARG A 286 -8.14 6.42 -18.03
C ARG A 286 -6.77 6.56 -18.71
N ARG A 287 -5.71 6.91 -17.94
CA ARG A 287 -4.33 6.91 -18.47
C ARG A 287 -3.93 5.49 -18.91
N VAL A 288 -4.19 4.50 -18.05
CA VAL A 288 -3.86 3.10 -18.37
C VAL A 288 -4.55 2.64 -19.63
N LEU A 289 -5.85 2.94 -19.80
CA LEU A 289 -6.60 2.56 -21.00
C LEU A 289 -6.05 3.22 -22.27
N ARG A 290 -5.61 4.49 -22.19
CA ARG A 290 -4.97 5.17 -23.32
C ARG A 290 -3.65 4.52 -23.74
N GLU A 291 -2.86 4.05 -22.75
CA GLU A 291 -1.60 3.36 -23.03
C GLU A 291 -1.81 1.92 -23.56
N TYR A 292 -2.89 1.23 -23.11
CA TYR A 292 -3.25 -0.10 -23.64
C TYR A 292 -3.84 -0.03 -25.03
N TYR A 293 -4.65 0.98 -25.31
CA TYR A 293 -5.46 1.10 -26.51
C TYR A 293 -5.34 2.49 -27.14
N PRO A 294 -4.14 2.89 -27.61
CA PRO A 294 -3.90 4.23 -28.11
C PRO A 294 -4.77 4.60 -29.31
N ASP A 295 -5.16 3.60 -30.11
CA ASP A 295 -5.99 3.81 -31.31
C ASP A 295 -7.49 3.95 -31.02
N LEU A 296 -7.95 3.42 -29.87
CA LEU A 296 -9.37 3.48 -29.47
C LEU A 296 -9.73 4.75 -28.68
N VAL A 297 -8.75 5.49 -28.20
CA VAL A 297 -8.93 6.65 -27.29
C VAL A 297 -8.51 7.96 -27.96
N LYS A 298 -8.42 7.99 -29.28
CA LYS A 298 -8.28 9.21 -30.06
C LYS A 298 -9.65 9.88 -30.17
N GLY A 299 -9.96 10.70 -29.15
CA GLY A 299 -11.17 11.49 -29.07
C GLY A 299 -11.06 12.52 -27.96
#